data_1104d7f9e62606b638bcba38fa0341aa
#
_entry.id   1104d7f9e62606b638bcba38fa0341aa
#
_cell.length_a   1.000
_cell.length_b   1.000
_cell.length_c   1.000
_cell.angle_alpha   90.00
_cell.angle_beta   90.00
_cell.angle_gamma   90.00
#
_symmetry.space_group_name_H-M   'P 1'
#
loop_
_entity.id
_entity.type
_entity.pdbx_description
1 polymer ?
#
loop_
_entity_poly.entity_id
_entity_poly.type
_entity_poly.pdbx_seq_one_letter_code
_entity_poly.pdbx_strand_id
1 'polypeptide(L)'
;MAVPVGQADGVARELIGALADLVLPRTCAGCGVPGRTMCPGCAGLLTVPRLATPRRFPWGFPPTVAAGSYSGPVRPAVNAFKEQGRAELARPLGTALALAVAAVVSAAPAGRPVLLVPVPSSAAAVRTRGRDHVGELTRRAVAELRENGLPVGEARLLRRRGRVRDSAGLSAAARRANLAGSFEFDPTVVPLRGALLVLVDDVVTSGATLTEAAAGLSSGCRPDDAPVLAAVVAATPRRPSADPSPDDLRVVRRRHENVRESPPVDCRDGG
;
A
#
# COMPACT_ATOMS: atom_id res chain seq x y z
N MET A 1 -6.30 42.44 -31.95
CA MET A 1 -6.72 41.54 -30.90
C MET A 1 -5.93 40.22 -31.10
N ALA A 2 -4.90 40.01 -30.30
CA ALA A 2 -4.07 38.81 -30.39
C ALA A 2 -4.69 37.73 -29.49
N VAL A 3 -4.95 36.53 -30.07
CA VAL A 3 -5.42 35.35 -29.33
C VAL A 3 -4.25 34.87 -28.47
N PRO A 4 -4.43 34.58 -27.17
CA PRO A 4 -3.34 34.11 -26.31
C PRO A 4 -2.87 32.71 -26.73
N VAL A 5 -1.59 32.58 -27.00
CA VAL A 5 -0.87 31.37 -27.51
C VAL A 5 -1.05 30.13 -26.62
N GLY A 6 -1.48 30.26 -25.36
CA GLY A 6 -1.69 29.13 -24.43
C GLY A 6 -2.96 28.31 -24.61
N GLN A 7 -3.95 28.81 -25.37
CA GLN A 7 -5.21 28.06 -25.64
C GLN A 7 -5.09 27.07 -26.81
N ALA A 8 -4.24 27.34 -27.78
CA ALA A 8 -4.05 26.48 -28.94
C ALA A 8 -3.37 25.14 -28.57
N ASP A 9 -2.42 25.17 -27.62
CA ASP A 9 -1.71 23.96 -27.17
C ASP A 9 -2.62 23.02 -26.34
N GLY A 10 -3.60 23.57 -25.64
CA GLY A 10 -4.61 22.80 -24.90
C GLY A 10 -5.54 22.04 -25.82
N VAL A 11 -6.09 22.72 -26.84
CA VAL A 11 -7.03 22.15 -27.82
C VAL A 11 -6.32 21.11 -28.71
N ALA A 12 -5.09 21.36 -29.13
CA ALA A 12 -4.31 20.40 -29.89
C ALA A 12 -4.04 19.10 -29.11
N ARG A 13 -3.72 19.19 -27.82
CA ARG A 13 -3.54 18.02 -26.95
C ARG A 13 -4.84 17.24 -26.71
N GLU A 14 -5.97 17.92 -26.57
CA GLU A 14 -7.28 17.29 -26.43
C GLU A 14 -7.70 16.58 -27.72
N LEU A 15 -7.47 17.19 -28.89
CA LEU A 15 -7.76 16.59 -30.20
C LEU A 15 -6.88 15.38 -30.48
N ILE A 16 -5.57 15.46 -30.16
CA ILE A 16 -4.64 14.31 -30.29
C ILE A 16 -5.07 13.18 -29.34
N GLY A 17 -5.48 13.52 -28.12
CA GLY A 17 -6.02 12.56 -27.15
C GLY A 17 -7.31 11.89 -27.65
N ALA A 18 -8.25 12.65 -28.21
CA ALA A 18 -9.49 12.14 -28.76
C ALA A 18 -9.28 11.26 -30.01
N LEU A 19 -8.34 11.62 -30.89
CA LEU A 19 -7.95 10.81 -32.04
C LEU A 19 -7.21 9.52 -31.61
N ALA A 20 -6.35 9.58 -30.60
CA ALA A 20 -5.71 8.41 -30.04
C ALA A 20 -6.72 7.46 -29.37
N ASP A 21 -7.72 8.01 -28.67
CA ASP A 21 -8.82 7.23 -28.06
C ASP A 21 -9.76 6.59 -29.11
N LEU A 22 -9.83 7.15 -30.33
CA LEU A 22 -10.60 6.58 -31.44
C LEU A 22 -9.88 5.38 -32.07
N VAL A 23 -8.54 5.42 -32.15
CA VAL A 23 -7.72 4.36 -32.77
C VAL A 23 -7.38 3.26 -31.75
N LEU A 24 -7.19 3.63 -30.46
CA LEU A 24 -6.90 2.72 -29.36
C LEU A 24 -7.81 3.08 -28.16
N PRO A 25 -9.09 2.66 -28.19
CA PRO A 25 -10.02 3.03 -27.13
C PRO A 25 -9.49 2.53 -25.77
N ARG A 26 -9.41 3.45 -24.80
CA ARG A 26 -9.07 3.10 -23.43
C ARG A 26 -10.06 2.07 -22.93
N THR A 27 -9.56 0.95 -22.45
CA THR A 27 -10.41 -0.08 -21.84
C THR A 27 -10.19 -0.10 -20.34
N CYS A 28 -11.24 -0.38 -19.60
CA CYS A 28 -11.18 -0.56 -18.15
C CYS A 28 -10.22 -1.70 -17.81
N ALA A 29 -9.18 -1.41 -17.02
CA ALA A 29 -8.19 -2.40 -16.62
C ALA A 29 -8.77 -3.55 -15.79
N GLY A 30 -9.96 -3.37 -15.21
CA GLY A 30 -10.65 -4.40 -14.44
C GLY A 30 -11.55 -5.31 -15.26
N CYS A 31 -12.50 -4.75 -16.00
CA CYS A 31 -13.54 -5.51 -16.70
C CYS A 31 -13.48 -5.42 -18.22
N GLY A 32 -12.55 -4.65 -18.80
CA GLY A 32 -12.38 -4.52 -20.24
C GLY A 32 -13.38 -3.57 -20.94
N VAL A 33 -14.36 -3.00 -20.25
CA VAL A 33 -15.34 -2.08 -20.85
C VAL A 33 -14.64 -0.87 -21.46
N PRO A 34 -14.97 -0.47 -22.72
CA PRO A 34 -14.35 0.70 -23.36
C PRO A 34 -14.68 2.03 -22.68
N GLY A 35 -13.85 3.06 -22.95
CA GLY A 35 -14.10 4.46 -22.64
C GLY A 35 -13.46 4.97 -21.35
N ARG A 36 -12.94 4.13 -20.46
CA ARG A 36 -12.32 4.55 -19.20
C ARG A 36 -11.16 3.66 -18.80
N THR A 37 -10.14 4.22 -18.16
CA THR A 37 -9.00 3.46 -17.59
C THR A 37 -9.44 2.55 -16.44
N MET A 38 -10.43 2.99 -15.66
CA MET A 38 -11.12 2.23 -14.62
C MET A 38 -12.58 2.71 -14.56
N CYS A 39 -13.54 1.83 -14.79
CA CYS A 39 -14.95 2.19 -14.75
C CYS A 39 -15.47 2.33 -13.30
N PRO A 40 -16.58 3.08 -13.06
CA PRO A 40 -17.13 3.27 -11.72
C PRO A 40 -17.45 1.97 -10.98
N GLY A 41 -17.96 0.95 -11.67
CA GLY A 41 -18.23 -0.36 -11.08
C GLY A 41 -16.97 -1.05 -10.55
N CYS A 42 -15.86 -1.01 -11.31
CA CYS A 42 -14.58 -1.58 -10.85
C CYS A 42 -13.93 -0.73 -9.75
N ALA A 43 -14.02 0.60 -9.83
CA ALA A 43 -13.55 1.50 -8.78
C ALA A 43 -14.34 1.31 -7.48
N GLY A 44 -15.66 1.13 -7.56
CA GLY A 44 -16.53 0.87 -6.42
C GLY A 44 -16.17 -0.37 -5.59
N LEU A 45 -15.47 -1.36 -6.20
CA LEU A 45 -14.97 -2.53 -5.47
C LEU A 45 -13.80 -2.20 -4.51
N LEU A 46 -13.28 -0.98 -4.59
CA LEU A 46 -12.17 -0.47 -3.77
C LEU A 46 -12.59 0.67 -2.82
N THR A 47 -13.89 0.83 -2.57
CA THR A 47 -14.43 1.92 -1.73
C THR A 47 -14.86 1.48 -0.34
N VAL A 48 -14.79 0.18 -0.03
CA VAL A 48 -15.18 -0.36 1.28
C VAL A 48 -13.95 -0.98 1.95
N PRO A 49 -13.18 -0.17 2.72
CA PRO A 49 -12.03 -0.66 3.45
C PRO A 49 -12.38 -1.78 4.42
N ARG A 50 -11.50 -2.77 4.50
CA ARG A 50 -11.67 -3.94 5.38
C ARG A 50 -10.34 -4.41 5.94
N LEU A 51 -10.36 -5.09 7.09
CA LEU A 51 -9.17 -5.72 7.62
C LEU A 51 -8.64 -6.78 6.65
N ALA A 52 -7.36 -6.69 6.35
CA ALA A 52 -6.67 -7.71 5.59
C ALA A 52 -6.32 -8.89 6.50
N THR A 53 -6.90 -10.04 6.21
CA THR A 53 -6.63 -11.29 6.93
C THR A 53 -5.92 -12.27 5.99
N PRO A 54 -4.57 -12.25 5.89
CA PRO A 54 -3.86 -13.18 5.03
C PRO A 54 -4.12 -14.63 5.45
N ARG A 55 -4.10 -15.56 4.50
CA ARG A 55 -4.40 -16.99 4.73
C ARG A 55 -3.55 -17.62 5.82
N ARG A 56 -2.31 -17.18 5.97
CA ARG A 56 -1.40 -17.57 7.03
C ARG A 56 -1.00 -16.29 7.72
N PHE A 57 -1.52 -16.05 8.91
CA PHE A 57 -1.16 -14.90 9.72
C PHE A 57 0.30 -15.07 10.17
N PRO A 58 1.30 -14.44 9.53
CA PRO A 58 2.66 -14.52 10.03
C PRO A 58 2.71 -13.84 11.40
N TRP A 59 3.48 -14.39 12.31
CA TRP A 59 3.80 -13.70 13.55
C TRP A 59 4.43 -12.34 13.23
N GLY A 60 4.00 -11.27 13.92
CA GLY A 60 4.47 -9.91 13.63
C GLY A 60 3.82 -9.24 12.41
N PHE A 61 2.79 -9.85 11.80
CA PHE A 61 2.03 -9.18 10.74
C PHE A 61 1.33 -7.92 11.29
N PRO A 62 1.61 -6.72 10.73
CA PRO A 62 1.02 -5.49 11.22
C PRO A 62 -0.49 -5.46 10.97
N PRO A 63 -1.29 -4.82 11.86
CA PRO A 63 -2.69 -4.54 11.56
C PRO A 63 -2.80 -3.81 10.22
N THR A 64 -3.51 -4.41 9.26
CA THR A 64 -3.52 -3.98 7.87
C THR A 64 -4.95 -3.77 7.38
N VAL A 65 -5.22 -2.64 6.74
CA VAL A 65 -6.49 -2.38 6.05
C VAL A 65 -6.26 -2.41 4.54
N ALA A 66 -7.15 -3.07 3.82
CA ALA A 66 -7.21 -3.08 2.36
C ALA A 66 -8.43 -2.30 1.89
N ALA A 67 -8.30 -1.53 0.81
CA ALA A 67 -9.44 -0.84 0.19
C ALA A 67 -10.43 -1.82 -0.44
N GLY A 68 -9.95 -2.98 -0.92
CA GLY A 68 -10.82 -4.00 -1.48
C GLY A 68 -10.21 -5.41 -1.54
N SER A 69 -10.96 -6.34 -2.12
CA SER A 69 -10.51 -7.71 -2.34
C SER A 69 -9.65 -7.83 -3.60
N TYR A 70 -8.50 -8.51 -3.50
CA TYR A 70 -7.66 -8.85 -4.65
C TYR A 70 -8.25 -10.05 -5.42
N SER A 71 -9.41 -9.82 -6.04
CA SER A 71 -10.19 -10.81 -6.79
C SER A 71 -11.00 -10.12 -7.88
N GLY A 72 -11.63 -10.90 -8.76
CA GLY A 72 -12.45 -10.35 -9.84
C GLY A 72 -11.75 -9.23 -10.61
N PRO A 73 -12.46 -8.14 -10.96
CA PRO A 73 -11.92 -7.01 -11.73
C PRO A 73 -10.78 -6.24 -11.05
N VAL A 74 -10.65 -6.29 -9.72
CA VAL A 74 -9.57 -5.61 -8.98
C VAL A 74 -8.20 -6.22 -9.32
N ARG A 75 -8.14 -7.55 -9.46
CA ARG A 75 -6.87 -8.24 -9.73
C ARG A 75 -6.23 -7.83 -11.06
N PRO A 76 -6.91 -7.86 -12.24
CA PRO A 76 -6.30 -7.38 -13.47
C PRO A 76 -5.99 -5.89 -13.44
N ALA A 77 -6.80 -5.04 -12.77
CA ALA A 77 -6.51 -3.61 -12.66
C ALA A 77 -5.19 -3.34 -11.90
N VAL A 78 -5.00 -3.99 -10.75
CA VAL A 78 -3.74 -3.85 -9.99
C VAL A 78 -2.55 -4.43 -10.77
N ASN A 79 -2.71 -5.58 -11.44
CA ASN A 79 -1.66 -6.16 -12.26
C ASN A 79 -1.30 -5.27 -13.47
N ALA A 80 -2.29 -4.66 -14.12
CA ALA A 80 -2.07 -3.74 -15.23
C ALA A 80 -1.25 -2.52 -14.77
N PHE A 81 -1.53 -1.98 -13.58
CA PHE A 81 -0.75 -0.91 -12.99
C PHE A 81 0.67 -1.36 -12.65
N LYS A 82 0.80 -2.52 -12.00
CA LYS A 82 2.06 -3.03 -11.47
C LYS A 82 3.01 -3.56 -12.54
N GLU A 83 2.49 -4.37 -13.48
CA GLU A 83 3.33 -5.16 -14.40
C GLU A 83 3.23 -4.72 -15.86
N GLN A 84 2.14 -4.04 -16.26
CA GLN A 84 1.89 -3.66 -17.66
C GLN A 84 2.12 -2.16 -17.91
N GLY A 85 2.65 -1.41 -16.94
CA GLY A 85 3.02 -0.01 -17.09
C GLY A 85 1.84 0.95 -17.24
N ARG A 86 0.60 0.56 -16.95
CA ARG A 86 -0.58 1.42 -17.01
C ARG A 86 -0.58 2.47 -15.89
N ALA A 87 0.31 3.47 -16.05
CA ALA A 87 0.56 4.51 -15.06
C ALA A 87 -0.68 5.36 -14.73
N GLU A 88 -1.62 5.49 -15.66
CA GLU A 88 -2.86 6.23 -15.50
C GLU A 88 -3.78 5.65 -14.40
N LEU A 89 -3.56 4.39 -14.02
CA LEU A 89 -4.25 3.74 -12.90
C LEU A 89 -3.75 4.24 -11.52
N ALA A 90 -2.63 4.97 -11.46
CA ALA A 90 -2.11 5.52 -10.21
C ALA A 90 -3.15 6.39 -9.48
N ARG A 91 -3.99 7.14 -10.24
CA ARG A 91 -5.03 7.98 -9.64
C ARG A 91 -6.12 7.14 -8.96
N PRO A 92 -6.90 6.28 -9.65
CA PRO A 92 -7.97 5.52 -9.01
C PRO A 92 -7.45 4.56 -7.92
N LEU A 93 -6.29 3.95 -8.10
CA LEU A 93 -5.71 3.06 -7.09
C LEU A 93 -5.11 3.83 -5.90
N GLY A 94 -4.57 5.04 -6.13
CA GLY A 94 -4.11 5.93 -5.08
C GLY A 94 -5.25 6.48 -4.22
N THR A 95 -6.39 6.85 -4.81
CA THR A 95 -7.61 7.20 -4.06
C THR A 95 -8.09 6.01 -3.23
N ALA A 96 -8.09 4.79 -3.78
CA ALA A 96 -8.42 3.59 -3.02
C ALA A 96 -7.46 3.38 -1.84
N LEU A 97 -6.15 3.54 -2.04
CA LEU A 97 -5.17 3.48 -0.96
C LEU A 97 -5.43 4.55 0.10
N ALA A 98 -5.78 5.77 -0.30
CA ALA A 98 -6.14 6.86 0.62
C ALA A 98 -7.31 6.47 1.53
N LEU A 99 -8.35 5.83 1.00
CA LEU A 99 -9.47 5.32 1.81
C LEU A 99 -9.02 4.26 2.83
N ALA A 100 -8.13 3.34 2.43
CA ALA A 100 -7.58 2.36 3.36
C ALA A 100 -6.74 3.02 4.45
N VAL A 101 -5.92 4.02 4.12
CA VAL A 101 -5.14 4.81 5.08
C VAL A 101 -6.05 5.58 6.02
N ALA A 102 -7.08 6.26 5.52
CA ALA A 102 -8.04 6.99 6.33
C ALA A 102 -8.71 6.07 7.37
N ALA A 103 -9.09 4.85 6.97
CA ALA A 103 -9.67 3.86 7.88
C ALA A 103 -8.67 3.39 8.95
N VAL A 104 -7.39 3.20 8.59
CA VAL A 104 -6.31 2.88 9.56
C VAL A 104 -6.13 4.01 10.56
N VAL A 105 -6.03 5.25 10.08
CA VAL A 105 -5.81 6.43 10.92
C VAL A 105 -6.97 6.68 11.85
N SER A 106 -8.21 6.52 11.38
CA SER A 106 -9.42 6.67 12.21
C SER A 106 -9.51 5.65 13.35
N ALA A 107 -8.87 4.49 13.22
CA ALA A 107 -8.82 3.45 14.25
C ALA A 107 -7.66 3.66 15.24
N ALA A 108 -6.72 4.57 14.94
CA ALA A 108 -5.56 4.87 15.78
C ALA A 108 -5.84 6.03 16.77
N PRO A 109 -5.05 6.18 17.85
CA PRO A 109 -5.16 7.32 18.75
C PRO A 109 -4.96 8.64 18.00
N ALA A 110 -5.86 9.60 18.22
CA ALA A 110 -5.83 10.92 17.57
C ALA A 110 -4.61 11.76 17.97
N GLY A 111 -4.33 12.81 17.19
CA GLY A 111 -3.34 13.85 17.53
C GLY A 111 -1.90 13.51 17.18
N ARG A 112 -1.61 12.37 16.55
CA ARG A 112 -0.27 12.01 16.09
C ARG A 112 -0.04 12.43 14.65
N PRO A 113 1.14 12.95 14.28
CA PRO A 113 1.53 13.08 12.87
C PRO A 113 1.49 11.70 12.20
N VAL A 114 1.01 11.63 10.97
CA VAL A 114 0.90 10.38 10.20
C VAL A 114 1.91 10.38 9.07
N LEU A 115 2.73 9.34 9.02
CA LEU A 115 3.72 9.14 7.97
C LEU A 115 3.43 7.85 7.19
N LEU A 116 3.19 7.97 5.89
CA LEU A 116 3.08 6.85 4.99
C LEU A 116 4.48 6.39 4.59
N VAL A 117 4.76 5.12 4.83
CA VAL A 117 6.06 4.50 4.55
C VAL A 117 5.89 3.50 3.41
N PRO A 118 6.27 3.84 2.17
CA PRO A 118 6.18 2.91 1.06
C PRO A 118 7.11 1.72 1.26
N VAL A 119 6.59 0.51 1.06
CA VAL A 119 7.41 -0.71 1.02
C VAL A 119 8.30 -0.66 -0.22
N PRO A 120 9.65 -0.68 -0.07
CA PRO A 120 10.54 -0.50 -1.21
C PRO A 120 10.51 -1.70 -2.14
N SER A 121 10.31 -1.46 -3.43
CA SER A 121 10.46 -2.45 -4.50
C SER A 121 11.94 -2.84 -4.65
N SER A 122 12.22 -4.05 -5.15
CA SER A 122 13.61 -4.39 -5.48
C SER A 122 14.13 -3.54 -6.64
N ALA A 123 15.43 -3.21 -6.61
CA ALA A 123 16.06 -2.46 -7.70
C ALA A 123 15.90 -3.16 -9.06
N ALA A 124 15.91 -4.50 -9.09
CA ALA A 124 15.63 -5.27 -10.28
C ALA A 124 14.22 -5.03 -10.80
N ALA A 125 13.21 -5.12 -9.91
CA ALA A 125 11.82 -4.88 -10.26
C ALA A 125 11.59 -3.44 -10.76
N VAL A 126 12.22 -2.44 -10.12
CA VAL A 126 12.14 -1.04 -10.56
C VAL A 126 12.78 -0.87 -11.95
N ARG A 127 13.95 -1.49 -12.21
CA ARG A 127 14.57 -1.44 -13.54
C ARG A 127 13.73 -2.11 -14.61
N THR A 128 13.15 -3.28 -14.32
CA THR A 128 12.30 -4.02 -15.27
C THR A 128 11.01 -3.25 -15.59
N ARG A 129 10.40 -2.63 -14.59
CA ARG A 129 9.13 -1.88 -14.74
C ARG A 129 9.34 -0.43 -15.18
N GLY A 130 10.56 0.11 -15.05
CA GLY A 130 10.87 1.50 -15.31
C GLY A 130 10.30 2.49 -14.29
N ARG A 131 9.67 2.01 -13.19
CA ARG A 131 8.94 2.87 -12.24
C ARG A 131 8.83 2.27 -10.83
N ASP A 132 8.72 3.15 -9.83
CA ASP A 132 8.40 2.82 -8.44
C ASP A 132 6.88 2.95 -8.21
N HIS A 133 6.15 1.88 -8.52
CA HIS A 133 4.69 1.86 -8.46
C HIS A 133 4.12 2.08 -7.04
N VAL A 134 4.77 1.56 -5.99
CA VAL A 134 4.32 1.78 -4.60
C VAL A 134 4.53 3.23 -4.20
N GLY A 135 5.69 3.81 -4.52
CA GLY A 135 5.95 5.23 -4.28
C GLY A 135 4.98 6.15 -5.05
N GLU A 136 4.57 5.77 -6.27
CA GLU A 136 3.55 6.52 -7.01
C GLU A 136 2.17 6.45 -6.34
N LEU A 137 1.75 5.28 -5.88
CA LEU A 137 0.50 5.12 -5.12
C LEU A 137 0.54 5.94 -3.83
N THR A 138 1.68 5.88 -3.12
CA THR A 138 1.86 6.64 -1.87
C THR A 138 1.70 8.13 -2.09
N ARG A 139 2.39 8.71 -3.10
CA ARG A 139 2.26 10.14 -3.43
C ARG A 139 0.84 10.54 -3.78
N ARG A 140 0.11 9.69 -4.53
CA ARG A 140 -1.30 9.94 -4.87
C ARG A 140 -2.18 9.88 -3.63
N ALA A 141 -1.98 8.89 -2.77
CA ALA A 141 -2.73 8.78 -1.52
C ALA A 141 -2.46 9.97 -0.58
N VAL A 142 -1.21 10.42 -0.47
CA VAL A 142 -0.86 11.63 0.32
C VAL A 142 -1.56 12.87 -0.22
N ALA A 143 -1.57 13.07 -1.54
CA ALA A 143 -2.26 14.22 -2.15
C ALA A 143 -3.76 14.17 -1.84
N GLU A 144 -4.41 13.05 -2.09
CA GLU A 144 -5.84 12.83 -1.83
C GLU A 144 -6.21 13.06 -0.37
N LEU A 145 -5.42 12.53 0.57
CA LEU A 145 -5.67 12.68 2.00
C LEU A 145 -5.53 14.13 2.46
N ARG A 146 -4.53 14.86 1.94
CA ARG A 146 -4.33 16.27 2.25
C ARG A 146 -5.44 17.15 1.68
N GLU A 147 -5.88 16.90 0.46
CA GLU A 147 -7.03 17.59 -0.16
C GLU A 147 -8.31 17.39 0.66
N ASN A 148 -8.44 16.25 1.35
CA ASN A 148 -9.56 15.96 2.25
C ASN A 148 -9.27 16.31 3.73
N GLY A 149 -8.28 17.15 4.00
CA GLY A 149 -8.02 17.72 5.33
C GLY A 149 -7.26 16.81 6.30
N LEU A 150 -6.74 15.68 5.86
CA LEU A 150 -5.92 14.78 6.69
C LEU A 150 -4.42 15.14 6.53
N PRO A 151 -3.75 15.69 7.55
CA PRO A 151 -2.34 16.06 7.47
C PRO A 151 -1.45 14.82 7.54
N VAL A 152 -1.12 14.24 6.41
CA VAL A 152 -0.22 13.09 6.30
C VAL A 152 1.04 13.45 5.53
N GLY A 153 2.16 12.76 5.82
CA GLY A 153 3.41 12.86 5.09
C GLY A 153 3.82 11.54 4.44
N GLU A 154 4.80 11.59 3.53
CA GLU A 154 5.52 10.42 3.04
C GLU A 154 6.92 10.40 3.68
N ALA A 155 7.40 9.23 4.11
CA ALA A 155 8.75 9.05 4.58
C ALA A 155 9.31 7.70 4.09
N ARG A 156 10.45 7.74 3.42
CA ARG A 156 11.15 6.54 2.93
C ARG A 156 12.07 5.99 4.01
N LEU A 157 11.49 5.44 5.06
CA LEU A 157 12.19 4.94 6.23
C LEU A 157 12.78 3.53 6.06
N LEU A 158 12.48 2.86 4.95
CA LEU A 158 12.93 1.52 4.67
C LEU A 158 13.80 1.47 3.42
N ARG A 159 14.83 0.66 3.48
CA ARG A 159 15.62 0.22 2.33
C ARG A 159 15.67 -1.30 2.25
N ARG A 160 15.86 -1.82 1.04
CA ARG A 160 16.06 -3.27 0.87
C ARG A 160 17.52 -3.64 1.10
N ARG A 161 17.72 -4.68 1.90
CA ARG A 161 19.03 -5.28 2.15
C ARG A 161 19.25 -6.47 1.21
N GLY A 162 20.38 -6.49 0.55
CA GLY A 162 20.84 -7.64 -0.23
C GLY A 162 20.09 -7.93 -1.54
N ARG A 163 20.54 -8.95 -2.24
CA ARG A 163 19.89 -9.52 -3.43
C ARG A 163 18.88 -10.57 -2.98
N VAL A 164 17.60 -10.23 -2.96
CA VAL A 164 16.55 -11.25 -2.85
C VAL A 164 16.55 -12.07 -4.14
N ARG A 165 16.74 -13.39 -4.03
CA ARG A 165 16.62 -14.31 -5.16
C ARG A 165 15.22 -14.19 -5.77
N ASP A 166 15.14 -14.35 -7.08
CA ASP A 166 13.85 -14.30 -7.78
C ASP A 166 12.89 -15.33 -7.17
N SER A 167 11.68 -14.88 -6.83
CA SER A 167 10.69 -15.68 -6.10
C SER A 167 9.81 -16.53 -7.01
N ALA A 168 10.05 -16.49 -8.34
CA ALA A 168 9.33 -17.31 -9.30
C ALA A 168 9.57 -18.80 -8.98
N GLY A 169 8.46 -19.55 -8.77
CA GLY A 169 8.53 -20.98 -8.47
C GLY A 169 8.79 -21.37 -7.01
N LEU A 170 9.07 -20.43 -6.10
CA LEU A 170 9.32 -20.76 -4.70
C LEU A 170 8.03 -21.08 -3.93
N SER A 171 8.11 -22.07 -3.03
CA SER A 171 7.06 -22.35 -2.04
C SER A 171 6.84 -21.16 -1.10
N ALA A 172 5.70 -21.11 -0.41
CA ALA A 172 5.41 -20.02 0.55
C ALA A 172 6.43 -19.98 1.71
N ALA A 173 7.00 -21.11 2.12
CA ALA A 173 8.05 -21.19 3.13
C ALA A 173 9.37 -20.63 2.59
N ALA A 174 9.75 -21.01 1.37
CA ALA A 174 10.95 -20.53 0.71
C ALA A 174 10.88 -19.02 0.40
N ARG A 175 9.69 -18.49 0.05
CA ARG A 175 9.49 -17.03 -0.10
C ARG A 175 9.68 -16.28 1.20
N ARG A 176 9.20 -16.82 2.33
CA ARG A 176 9.43 -16.22 3.66
C ARG A 176 10.91 -16.20 4.01
N ALA A 177 11.59 -17.36 3.88
CA ALA A 177 13.02 -17.45 4.13
C ALA A 177 13.84 -16.50 3.23
N ASN A 178 13.41 -16.32 1.98
CA ASN A 178 14.04 -15.39 1.02
C ASN A 178 13.77 -13.91 1.36
N LEU A 179 12.73 -13.62 2.13
CA LEU A 179 12.37 -12.26 2.56
C LEU A 179 12.89 -11.93 3.97
N ALA A 180 13.29 -12.92 4.78
CA ALA A 180 13.78 -12.70 6.13
C ALA A 180 14.98 -11.74 6.12
N GLY A 181 14.87 -10.64 6.89
CA GLY A 181 15.89 -9.59 6.96
C GLY A 181 16.12 -8.80 5.66
N SER A 182 15.18 -8.87 4.69
CA SER A 182 15.33 -8.18 3.40
C SER A 182 15.00 -6.67 3.48
N PHE A 183 14.47 -6.20 4.58
CA PHE A 183 14.20 -4.80 4.84
C PHE A 183 14.95 -4.34 6.08
N GLU A 184 15.50 -3.15 6.03
CA GLU A 184 16.14 -2.50 7.17
C GLU A 184 15.69 -1.03 7.25
N PHE A 185 15.72 -0.49 8.47
CA PHE A 185 15.51 0.92 8.69
C PHE A 185 16.62 1.73 8.03
N ASP A 186 16.28 2.83 7.38
CA ASP A 186 17.28 3.75 6.81
C ASP A 186 17.73 4.77 7.88
N PRO A 187 18.94 4.64 8.44
CA PRO A 187 19.40 5.51 9.51
C PRO A 187 19.66 6.95 9.04
N THR A 188 19.67 7.21 7.73
CA THR A 188 19.85 8.55 7.17
C THR A 188 18.58 9.38 7.25
N VAL A 189 17.42 8.74 7.50
CA VAL A 189 16.11 9.40 7.62
C VAL A 189 15.65 9.36 9.07
N VAL A 190 15.51 10.53 9.69
CA VAL A 190 15.00 10.63 11.06
C VAL A 190 13.47 10.71 11.03
N PRO A 191 12.76 9.73 11.60
CA PRO A 191 11.30 9.80 11.67
C PRO A 191 10.87 10.90 12.64
N LEU A 192 9.72 11.52 12.35
CA LEU A 192 9.11 12.48 13.27
C LEU A 192 8.72 11.75 14.57
N ARG A 193 9.24 12.22 15.70
CA ARG A 193 8.96 11.57 17.00
C ARG A 193 7.45 11.50 17.29
N GLY A 194 7.01 10.36 17.77
CA GLY A 194 5.60 10.11 18.09
C GLY A 194 4.68 9.99 16.87
N ALA A 195 5.23 9.96 15.65
CA ALA A 195 4.42 9.76 14.46
C ALA A 195 3.81 8.35 14.42
N LEU A 196 2.61 8.26 13.88
CA LEU A 196 1.99 7.02 13.48
C LEU A 196 2.58 6.60 12.13
N LEU A 197 3.26 5.47 12.11
CA LEU A 197 3.86 4.93 10.88
C LEU A 197 2.89 3.96 10.21
N VAL A 198 2.52 4.24 8.96
CA VAL A 198 1.64 3.41 8.15
C VAL A 198 2.41 2.88 6.96
N LEU A 199 2.77 1.60 6.99
CA LEU A 199 3.34 0.91 5.83
C LEU A 199 2.32 0.86 4.70
N VAL A 200 2.76 1.16 3.48
CA VAL A 200 1.88 1.08 2.30
C VAL A 200 2.47 0.16 1.23
N ASP A 201 1.60 -0.69 0.66
CA ASP A 201 1.94 -1.59 -0.46
C ASP A 201 0.74 -1.65 -1.43
N ASP A 202 0.93 -2.26 -2.60
CA ASP A 202 -0.14 -2.48 -3.56
C ASP A 202 -1.07 -3.61 -3.13
N VAL A 203 -0.54 -4.79 -2.81
CA VAL A 203 -1.33 -5.99 -2.49
C VAL A 203 -0.74 -6.79 -1.36
N VAL A 204 -1.60 -7.23 -0.45
CA VAL A 204 -1.24 -8.27 0.51
C VAL A 204 -1.81 -9.63 0.10
N THR A 205 -0.94 -10.61 -0.03
CA THR A 205 -1.30 -12.01 -0.32
C THR A 205 -1.05 -12.91 0.89
N SER A 206 0.20 -13.23 1.19
CA SER A 206 0.60 -14.04 2.35
C SER A 206 0.92 -13.21 3.58
N GLY A 207 1.07 -11.91 3.44
CA GLY A 207 1.51 -11.00 4.50
C GLY A 207 3.03 -10.96 4.75
N ALA A 208 3.80 -11.86 4.13
CA ALA A 208 5.24 -11.97 4.40
C ALA A 208 6.00 -10.65 4.17
N THR A 209 5.73 -9.96 3.07
CA THR A 209 6.39 -8.67 2.75
C THR A 209 6.12 -7.62 3.83
N LEU A 210 4.84 -7.45 4.22
CA LEU A 210 4.48 -6.47 5.25
C LEU A 210 5.03 -6.86 6.63
N THR A 211 5.11 -8.15 6.95
CA THR A 211 5.71 -8.63 8.20
C THR A 211 7.18 -8.26 8.28
N GLU A 212 7.95 -8.58 7.23
CA GLU A 212 9.38 -8.27 7.19
C GLU A 212 9.65 -6.75 7.13
N ALA A 213 8.81 -6.00 6.39
CA ALA A 213 8.90 -4.55 6.34
C ALA A 213 8.58 -3.93 7.71
N ALA A 214 7.57 -4.45 8.43
CA ALA A 214 7.23 -4.00 9.77
C ALA A 214 8.36 -4.29 10.76
N ALA A 215 8.98 -5.47 10.72
CA ALA A 215 10.12 -5.82 11.54
C ALA A 215 11.32 -4.88 11.27
N GLY A 216 11.64 -4.65 9.99
CA GLY A 216 12.69 -3.72 9.60
C GLY A 216 12.40 -2.28 10.05
N LEU A 217 11.17 -1.82 9.98
CA LEU A 217 10.78 -0.49 10.42
C LEU A 217 10.84 -0.37 11.96
N SER A 218 10.35 -1.38 12.67
CA SER A 218 10.36 -1.40 14.14
C SER A 218 11.78 -1.42 14.74
N SER A 219 12.76 -1.94 14.01
CA SER A 219 14.16 -1.92 14.47
C SER A 219 14.75 -0.50 14.61
N GLY A 220 14.16 0.49 13.93
CA GLY A 220 14.51 1.90 14.04
C GLY A 220 13.59 2.70 14.97
N CYS A 221 12.54 2.09 15.51
CA CYS A 221 11.57 2.71 16.42
C CYS A 221 11.97 2.48 17.88
N ARG A 222 11.49 3.37 18.78
CA ARG A 222 11.63 3.19 20.22
C ARG A 222 10.52 2.30 20.77
N PRO A 223 10.71 1.68 21.93
CA PRO A 223 9.68 0.86 22.58
C PRO A 223 8.35 1.60 22.82
N ASP A 224 8.42 2.93 23.08
CA ASP A 224 7.25 3.78 23.37
C ASP A 224 6.60 4.36 22.12
N ASP A 225 7.14 4.09 20.93
CA ASP A 225 6.52 4.52 19.69
C ASP A 225 5.20 3.75 19.41
N ALA A 226 4.32 4.37 18.63
CA ALA A 226 3.10 3.69 18.21
C ALA A 226 3.44 2.44 17.39
N PRO A 227 2.63 1.38 17.50
CA PRO A 227 2.82 0.20 16.65
C PRO A 227 2.70 0.57 15.17
N VAL A 228 3.49 -0.11 14.34
CA VAL A 228 3.43 0.03 12.91
C VAL A 228 2.09 -0.54 12.39
N LEU A 229 1.35 0.26 11.63
CA LEU A 229 0.14 -0.15 10.94
C LEU A 229 0.41 -0.29 9.44
N ALA A 230 -0.54 -0.85 8.68
CA ALA A 230 -0.38 -0.94 7.24
C ALA A 230 -1.69 -0.68 6.49
N ALA A 231 -1.56 -0.17 5.27
CA ALA A 231 -2.65 0.02 4.33
C ALA A 231 -2.24 -0.47 2.92
N VAL A 232 -3.16 -1.14 2.24
CA VAL A 232 -2.93 -1.66 0.88
C VAL A 232 -4.13 -1.40 -0.02
N VAL A 233 -3.91 -1.36 -1.32
CA VAL A 233 -5.00 -1.25 -2.29
C VAL A 233 -5.91 -2.47 -2.22
N ALA A 234 -5.34 -3.68 -2.18
CA ALA A 234 -6.14 -4.89 -2.15
C ALA A 234 -5.52 -6.01 -1.33
N ALA A 235 -6.37 -6.88 -0.77
CA ALA A 235 -5.94 -8.08 -0.07
C ALA A 235 -6.56 -9.35 -0.68
N THR A 236 -5.78 -10.42 -0.75
CA THR A 236 -6.32 -11.72 -1.16
C THR A 236 -7.39 -12.17 -0.16
N PRO A 237 -8.64 -12.43 -0.61
CA PRO A 237 -9.71 -12.82 0.28
C PRO A 237 -9.39 -14.18 0.95
N ARG A 238 -9.73 -14.31 2.23
CA ARG A 238 -9.88 -15.64 2.82
C ARG A 238 -11.02 -16.35 2.09
N ARG A 239 -10.88 -17.66 1.84
CA ARG A 239 -12.07 -18.48 1.52
C ARG A 239 -13.03 -18.34 2.69
N PRO A 240 -14.34 -18.15 2.47
CA PRO A 240 -15.28 -18.01 3.55
C PRO A 240 -15.22 -19.28 4.42
N SER A 241 -14.73 -19.16 5.64
CA SER A 241 -15.29 -19.86 6.78
C SER A 241 -16.50 -19.00 7.16
N ALA A 242 -17.63 -19.60 7.34
CA ALA A 242 -18.89 -18.94 7.61
C ALA A 242 -18.73 -17.72 8.53
N ASP A 243 -19.38 -16.62 8.14
CA ASP A 243 -19.62 -15.35 8.82
C ASP A 243 -18.42 -14.46 9.28
N PRO A 244 -18.25 -13.29 8.64
CA PRO A 244 -17.50 -12.21 9.27
C PRO A 244 -18.43 -11.47 10.25
N SER A 245 -18.16 -11.63 11.54
CA SER A 245 -18.82 -10.84 12.58
C SER A 245 -18.43 -9.35 12.49
N PRO A 246 -19.34 -8.40 12.74
CA PRO A 246 -19.03 -6.96 12.85
C PRO A 246 -17.98 -6.62 13.92
N ASP A 247 -17.61 -7.57 14.77
CA ASP A 247 -16.61 -7.43 15.82
C ASP A 247 -15.15 -7.44 15.33
N ASP A 248 -14.87 -7.76 14.07
CA ASP A 248 -13.49 -7.85 13.58
C ASP A 248 -12.74 -6.50 13.58
N LEU A 249 -13.45 -5.38 13.52
CA LEU A 249 -12.86 -4.05 13.71
C LEU A 249 -12.48 -3.75 15.16
N ARG A 250 -13.13 -4.39 16.15
CA ARG A 250 -12.79 -4.28 17.58
C ARG A 250 -11.48 -5.01 17.93
N VAL A 251 -11.06 -5.97 17.13
CA VAL A 251 -9.80 -6.71 17.33
C VAL A 251 -8.58 -5.77 17.22
N VAL A 252 -8.65 -4.72 16.40
CA VAL A 252 -7.59 -3.71 16.32
C VAL A 252 -7.41 -3.00 17.67
N ARG A 253 -8.50 -2.64 18.36
CA ARG A 253 -8.44 -2.01 19.70
C ARG A 253 -7.88 -2.95 20.77
N ARG A 254 -8.33 -4.20 20.83
CA ARG A 254 -7.89 -5.16 21.85
C ARG A 254 -6.43 -5.59 21.69
N ARG A 255 -5.89 -5.64 20.46
CA ARG A 255 -4.48 -5.95 20.24
C ARG A 255 -3.55 -4.81 20.65
N HIS A 256 -4.02 -3.56 20.64
CA HIS A 256 -3.30 -2.43 21.21
C HIS A 256 -3.11 -2.56 22.73
N GLU A 257 -4.05 -3.18 23.44
CA GLU A 257 -3.97 -3.41 24.88
C GLU A 257 -3.02 -4.56 25.22
N ASN A 258 -3.07 -5.66 24.46
CA ASN A 258 -2.22 -6.84 24.73
C ASN A 258 -0.73 -6.66 24.39
N VAL A 259 -0.36 -5.71 23.51
CA VAL A 259 1.06 -5.39 23.23
C VAL A 259 1.69 -4.65 24.41
N ARG A 260 0.90 -4.00 25.28
CA ARG A 260 1.40 -3.34 26.48
C ARG A 260 1.66 -4.30 27.65
N GLU A 261 1.14 -5.51 27.61
CA GLU A 261 1.25 -6.51 28.71
C GLU A 261 2.31 -7.59 28.47
N SER A 262 3.08 -7.56 27.37
CA SER A 262 4.19 -8.47 27.19
C SER A 262 5.36 -8.05 28.11
N PRO A 263 5.89 -8.96 28.97
CA PRO A 263 6.99 -8.63 29.86
C PRO A 263 8.22 -8.21 29.06
N PRO A 264 9.05 -7.30 29.60
CA PRO A 264 10.29 -6.89 28.95
C PRO A 264 11.20 -8.11 28.79
N VAL A 265 11.71 -8.31 27.58
CA VAL A 265 12.80 -9.28 27.33
C VAL A 265 14.03 -8.70 28.00
N ASP A 266 14.49 -9.37 29.07
CA ASP A 266 15.66 -8.99 29.84
C ASP A 266 16.92 -9.18 28.98
N CYS A 267 17.50 -8.08 28.54
CA CYS A 267 18.79 -8.04 27.83
C CYS A 267 19.94 -7.96 28.84
N ARG A 268 19.97 -8.85 29.82
CA ARG A 268 21.15 -9.08 30.64
C ARG A 268 21.47 -10.57 30.55
N ASP A 269 22.46 -10.86 29.74
CA ASP A 269 23.52 -11.84 30.00
C ASP A 269 24.28 -12.13 28.70
N GLY A 270 25.50 -11.65 28.66
CA GLY A 270 26.45 -11.88 27.60
C GLY A 270 27.70 -11.08 27.88
N GLY A 271 28.42 -11.51 28.98
CA GLY A 271 29.76 -11.06 29.29
C GLY A 271 30.83 -11.63 28.36
#